data_a473f07b442a6bccfa8328886b44443c
#
_entry.id   a473f07b442a6bccfa8328886b44443c
#
_cell.length_a   1.000
_cell.length_b   1.000
_cell.length_c   1.000
_cell.angle_alpha   90.00
_cell.angle_beta   90.00
_cell.angle_gamma   90.00
#
_symmetry.space_group_name_H-M   'P 1'
#
loop_
_entity.id
_entity.type
_entity.pdbx_description
1 polymer ?
#
loop_
_entity_poly.entity_id
_entity_poly.type
_entity_poly.pdbx_seq_one_letter_code
_entity_poly.pdbx_strand_id
1 'polypeptide(L)'
;MTTASGVSRDQRIRCRDRVVQAAKVGLANKTAVHYTEDGRRWSGISHHRDASHGQFPDYSDCSSFATWCLWNGLALRFGLGDIVNGAGWTAGYTGTMLDHGMAVRFPSNALPGDCVFYGGGPPAKHVAVVVKMVGGVPMVISHGSELGPFYLAYNYRPDVLEIRRYI
;
A
#
# COMPACT_ATOMS: atom_id res chain seq x y z
N MET A 1 2.81 17.31 -8.40
CA MET A 1 2.59 16.73 -7.06
C MET A 1 1.10 16.75 -6.78
N THR A 2 0.43 15.62 -6.94
CA THR A 2 -1.02 15.54 -6.74
C THR A 2 -1.27 15.04 -5.33
N THR A 3 -1.41 15.95 -4.39
CA THR A 3 -2.07 15.65 -3.12
C THR A 3 -3.57 15.70 -3.36
N ALA A 4 -4.35 14.89 -2.63
CA ALA A 4 -5.80 14.91 -2.68
C ALA A 4 -6.33 16.27 -2.19
N SER A 5 -6.28 17.30 -3.06
CA SER A 5 -6.87 18.60 -2.80
C SER A 5 -8.38 18.43 -2.70
N GLY A 6 -8.97 18.92 -1.62
CA GLY A 6 -10.41 18.84 -1.37
C GLY A 6 -10.86 17.74 -0.40
N VAL A 7 -9.96 16.90 0.11
CA VAL A 7 -10.30 15.86 1.11
C VAL A 7 -10.16 16.45 2.52
N SER A 8 -11.23 16.41 3.32
CA SER A 8 -11.22 16.88 4.70
C SER A 8 -10.32 16.02 5.61
N ARG A 9 -9.95 16.54 6.79
CA ARG A 9 -9.16 15.78 7.78
C ARG A 9 -9.84 14.46 8.15
N ASP A 10 -11.14 14.48 8.40
CA ASP A 10 -11.89 13.28 8.79
C ASP A 10 -11.97 12.26 7.66
N GLN A 11 -12.08 12.72 6.42
CA GLN A 11 -12.02 11.85 5.26
C GLN A 11 -10.64 11.19 5.13
N ARG A 12 -9.55 11.94 5.38
CA ARG A 12 -8.19 11.36 5.36
C ARG A 12 -8.02 10.27 6.40
N ILE A 13 -8.51 10.48 7.62
CA ILE A 13 -8.48 9.46 8.67
C ILE A 13 -9.22 8.21 8.21
N ARG A 14 -10.45 8.36 7.72
CA ARG A 14 -11.23 7.22 7.21
C ARG A 14 -10.58 6.52 6.02
N CYS A 15 -9.93 7.26 5.13
CA CYS A 15 -9.12 6.66 4.04
C CYS A 15 -8.02 5.76 4.60
N ARG A 16 -7.24 6.28 5.56
CA ARG A 16 -6.12 5.54 6.18
C ARG A 16 -6.62 4.29 6.89
N ASP A 17 -7.70 4.40 7.66
CA ASP A 17 -8.30 3.26 8.36
C ASP A 17 -8.68 2.14 7.39
N ARG A 18 -9.21 2.48 6.22
CA ARG A 18 -9.55 1.51 5.18
C ARG A 18 -8.33 0.91 4.49
N VAL A 19 -7.29 1.69 4.25
CA VAL A 19 -6.00 1.17 3.73
C VAL A 19 -5.44 0.13 4.70
N VAL A 20 -5.41 0.46 5.98
CA VAL A 20 -4.95 -0.44 7.05
C VAL A 20 -5.82 -1.69 7.15
N GLN A 21 -7.15 -1.52 7.08
CA GLN A 21 -8.09 -2.65 7.08
C GLN A 21 -7.80 -3.60 5.91
N ALA A 22 -7.61 -3.07 4.70
CA ALA A 22 -7.30 -3.89 3.53
C ALA A 22 -6.00 -4.68 3.72
N ALA A 23 -4.94 -4.04 4.19
CA ALA A 23 -3.68 -4.72 4.47
C ALA A 23 -3.85 -5.84 5.50
N LYS A 24 -4.63 -5.62 6.57
CA LYS A 24 -4.93 -6.63 7.59
C LYS A 24 -5.78 -7.78 7.05
N VAL A 25 -6.73 -7.52 6.16
CA VAL A 25 -7.52 -8.57 5.49
C VAL A 25 -6.60 -9.44 4.64
N GLY A 26 -5.67 -8.84 3.89
CA GLY A 26 -4.65 -9.60 3.15
C GLY A 26 -3.79 -10.47 4.06
N LEU A 27 -3.31 -9.91 5.19
CA LEU A 27 -2.53 -10.65 6.18
C LEU A 27 -3.31 -11.82 6.78
N ALA A 28 -4.57 -11.63 7.14
CA ALA A 28 -5.43 -12.68 7.71
C ALA A 28 -5.66 -13.83 6.72
N ASN A 29 -5.56 -13.57 5.43
CA ASN A 29 -5.75 -14.54 4.36
C ASN A 29 -4.43 -14.86 3.61
N LYS A 30 -3.30 -14.73 4.27
CA LYS A 30 -1.95 -14.82 3.66
C LYS A 30 -1.70 -16.09 2.86
N THR A 31 -2.30 -17.21 3.23
CA THR A 31 -2.15 -18.49 2.52
C THR A 31 -2.96 -18.57 1.22
N ALA A 32 -3.90 -17.64 1.01
CA ALA A 32 -4.75 -17.56 -0.17
C ALA A 32 -4.40 -16.34 -1.07
N VAL A 33 -3.54 -15.44 -0.62
CA VAL A 33 -3.00 -14.33 -1.43
C VAL A 33 -1.68 -14.79 -2.04
N HIS A 34 -1.73 -15.24 -3.30
CA HIS A 34 -0.56 -15.80 -3.98
C HIS A 34 0.31 -14.71 -4.60
N TYR A 35 1.64 -14.88 -4.50
CA TYR A 35 2.58 -13.97 -5.14
C TYR A 35 2.69 -14.25 -6.64
N THR A 36 2.59 -13.19 -7.46
CA THR A 36 2.87 -13.25 -8.89
C THR A 36 3.26 -11.87 -9.41
N GLU A 37 4.12 -11.82 -10.41
CA GLU A 37 4.51 -10.60 -11.13
C GLU A 37 3.83 -10.47 -12.49
N ASP A 38 3.04 -11.46 -12.89
CA ASP A 38 2.27 -11.40 -14.15
C ASP A 38 0.99 -10.55 -14.02
N GLY A 39 0.20 -10.46 -15.09
CA GLY A 39 -1.00 -9.62 -15.13
C GLY A 39 -2.06 -9.97 -14.07
N ARG A 40 -2.06 -11.20 -13.53
CA ARG A 40 -2.98 -11.63 -12.46
C ARG A 40 -2.77 -10.87 -11.16
N ARG A 41 -1.60 -10.26 -10.94
CA ARG A 41 -1.30 -9.45 -9.75
C ARG A 41 -2.32 -8.33 -9.48
N TRP A 42 -3.08 -7.93 -10.50
CA TRP A 42 -4.13 -6.92 -10.39
C TRP A 42 -5.50 -7.47 -10.01
N SER A 43 -5.62 -8.77 -9.69
CA SER A 43 -6.90 -9.45 -9.37
C SER A 43 -7.69 -8.76 -8.25
N GLY A 44 -7.03 -8.16 -7.29
CA GLY A 44 -7.69 -7.43 -6.21
C GLY A 44 -8.53 -6.25 -6.69
N ILE A 45 -8.04 -5.50 -7.69
CA ILE A 45 -8.74 -4.35 -8.28
C ILE A 45 -9.65 -4.79 -9.42
N SER A 46 -9.16 -5.60 -10.36
CA SER A 46 -9.94 -6.04 -11.52
C SER A 46 -11.18 -6.85 -11.15
N HIS A 47 -11.14 -7.59 -10.03
CA HIS A 47 -12.28 -8.33 -9.48
C HIS A 47 -13.02 -7.55 -8.39
N HIS A 48 -12.76 -6.26 -8.23
CA HIS A 48 -13.42 -5.38 -7.24
C HIS A 48 -13.45 -5.96 -5.81
N ARG A 49 -12.31 -6.51 -5.35
CA ARG A 49 -12.19 -7.10 -4.02
C ARG A 49 -12.26 -6.03 -2.92
N ASP A 50 -13.42 -5.90 -2.30
CA ASP A 50 -13.68 -4.95 -1.21
C ASP A 50 -13.28 -5.56 0.14
N ALA A 51 -12.22 -5.03 0.74
CA ALA A 51 -11.73 -5.48 2.04
C ALA A 51 -12.74 -5.26 3.18
N SER A 52 -13.66 -4.30 3.06
CA SER A 52 -14.71 -4.10 4.08
C SER A 52 -15.72 -5.25 4.15
N HIS A 53 -15.77 -6.07 3.11
CA HIS A 53 -16.53 -7.31 3.05
C HIS A 53 -15.65 -8.55 3.22
N GLY A 54 -14.43 -8.40 3.73
CA GLY A 54 -13.48 -9.50 3.92
C GLY A 54 -12.88 -10.08 2.64
N GLN A 55 -13.07 -9.42 1.49
CA GLN A 55 -12.52 -9.85 0.22
C GLN A 55 -11.05 -9.44 0.10
N PHE A 56 -10.26 -10.24 -0.59
CA PHE A 56 -8.81 -10.06 -0.78
C PHE A 56 -8.40 -10.45 -2.21
N PRO A 57 -7.23 -10.00 -2.70
CA PRO A 57 -6.74 -10.40 -4.02
C PRO A 57 -6.33 -11.88 -4.03
N ASP A 58 -6.70 -12.61 -5.08
CA ASP A 58 -6.23 -13.99 -5.27
C ASP A 58 -4.73 -14.01 -5.58
N TYR A 59 -4.26 -12.98 -6.33
CA TYR A 59 -2.86 -12.80 -6.74
C TYR A 59 -2.44 -11.35 -6.59
N SER A 60 -1.22 -11.12 -6.11
CA SER A 60 -0.58 -9.81 -6.09
C SER A 60 0.95 -9.94 -6.02
N ASP A 61 1.65 -8.86 -6.33
CA ASP A 61 3.03 -8.61 -5.91
C ASP A 61 3.05 -7.51 -4.84
N CYS A 62 4.24 -7.04 -4.46
CA CYS A 62 4.35 -5.99 -3.44
C CYS A 62 3.64 -4.69 -3.86
N SER A 63 3.80 -4.27 -5.10
CA SER A 63 3.26 -3.00 -5.59
C SER A 63 1.76 -3.05 -5.84
N SER A 64 1.26 -4.13 -6.43
CA SER A 64 -0.17 -4.31 -6.66
C SER A 64 -0.94 -4.56 -5.37
N PHE A 65 -0.35 -5.23 -4.37
CA PHE A 65 -0.93 -5.37 -3.04
C PHE A 65 -1.06 -4.03 -2.34
N ALA A 66 0.00 -3.22 -2.32
CA ALA A 66 -0.04 -1.87 -1.74
C ALA A 66 -1.04 -0.98 -2.48
N THR A 67 -1.08 -1.05 -3.82
CA THR A 67 -2.05 -0.32 -4.64
C THR A 67 -3.48 -0.74 -4.33
N TRP A 68 -3.76 -2.04 -4.17
CA TRP A 68 -5.07 -2.54 -3.79
C TRP A 68 -5.51 -2.03 -2.40
N CYS A 69 -4.59 -1.98 -1.43
CA CYS A 69 -4.87 -1.40 -0.12
C CYS A 69 -5.27 0.08 -0.26
N LEU A 70 -4.50 0.86 -1.00
CA LEU A 70 -4.77 2.27 -1.25
C LEU A 70 -6.05 2.49 -2.05
N TRP A 71 -6.33 1.66 -3.05
CA TRP A 71 -7.58 1.68 -3.82
C TRP A 71 -8.82 1.47 -2.93
N ASN A 72 -8.76 0.56 -1.96
CA ASN A 72 -9.84 0.35 -0.98
C ASN A 72 -10.12 1.63 -0.15
N GLY A 73 -9.07 2.35 0.23
CA GLY A 73 -9.20 3.59 1.00
C GLY A 73 -9.57 4.81 0.17
N LEU A 74 -9.09 4.90 -1.06
CA LEU A 74 -9.17 6.10 -1.88
C LEU A 74 -10.27 6.03 -2.94
N ALA A 75 -10.21 5.03 -3.83
CA ALA A 75 -11.11 4.91 -4.96
C ALA A 75 -12.47 4.33 -4.55
N LEU A 76 -12.46 3.14 -3.96
CA LEU A 76 -13.68 2.40 -3.66
C LEU A 76 -14.60 3.15 -2.69
N ARG A 77 -14.02 3.85 -1.71
CA ARG A 77 -14.79 4.59 -0.69
C ARG A 77 -15.12 6.01 -1.08
N PHE A 78 -14.21 6.72 -1.75
CA PHE A 78 -14.33 8.17 -2.00
C PHE A 78 -14.31 8.54 -3.47
N GLY A 79 -14.20 7.55 -4.38
CA GLY A 79 -14.19 7.79 -5.82
C GLY A 79 -12.98 8.59 -6.30
N LEU A 80 -11.87 8.60 -5.55
CA LEU A 80 -10.69 9.34 -5.94
C LEU A 80 -9.98 8.66 -7.11
N GLY A 81 -9.48 9.46 -8.04
CA GLY A 81 -8.62 8.99 -9.12
C GLY A 81 -7.33 8.38 -8.60
N ASP A 82 -6.61 7.68 -9.48
CA ASP A 82 -5.34 7.04 -9.14
C ASP A 82 -4.24 8.08 -8.92
N ILE A 83 -4.06 8.48 -7.68
CA ILE A 83 -2.97 9.35 -7.21
C ILE A 83 -1.74 8.56 -6.76
N VAL A 84 -1.75 7.25 -6.94
CA VAL A 84 -0.70 6.32 -6.50
C VAL A 84 0.24 5.96 -7.65
N ASN A 85 -0.31 5.59 -8.80
CA ASN A 85 0.47 5.23 -10.00
C ASN A 85 0.18 6.14 -11.20
N GLY A 86 -0.91 6.92 -11.17
CA GLY A 86 -1.34 7.75 -12.30
C GLY A 86 -1.86 6.95 -13.50
N ALA A 87 -2.29 5.70 -13.29
CA ALA A 87 -2.65 4.74 -14.35
C ALA A 87 -4.10 4.23 -14.25
N GLY A 88 -5.00 5.02 -13.62
CA GLY A 88 -6.41 4.68 -13.48
C GLY A 88 -6.68 3.43 -12.65
N TRP A 89 -5.79 3.08 -11.72
CA TRP A 89 -5.84 1.90 -10.86
C TRP A 89 -5.64 0.56 -11.58
N THR A 90 -5.22 0.57 -12.83
CA THR A 90 -5.11 -0.66 -13.64
C THR A 90 -3.70 -1.14 -13.88
N ALA A 91 -2.71 -0.31 -13.58
CA ALA A 91 -1.29 -0.59 -13.81
C ALA A 91 -0.41 0.19 -12.83
N GLY A 92 0.85 -0.16 -12.79
CA GLY A 92 1.87 0.49 -11.98
C GLY A 92 2.90 -0.48 -11.42
N TYR A 93 3.86 0.07 -10.72
CA TYR A 93 4.92 -0.66 -10.02
C TYR A 93 5.57 0.28 -8.99
N THR A 94 6.55 -0.19 -8.24
CA THR A 94 7.23 0.60 -7.20
C THR A 94 7.81 1.92 -7.72
N GLY A 95 8.27 1.97 -8.98
CA GLY A 95 8.79 3.19 -9.59
C GLY A 95 7.70 4.26 -9.78
N THR A 96 6.57 3.88 -10.41
CA THR A 96 5.45 4.83 -10.59
C THR A 96 4.86 5.29 -9.25
N MET A 97 4.84 4.41 -8.25
CA MET A 97 4.42 4.79 -6.90
C MET A 97 5.35 5.86 -6.29
N LEU A 98 6.67 5.77 -6.51
CA LEU A 98 7.63 6.75 -6.03
C LEU A 98 7.51 8.12 -6.72
N ASP A 99 7.00 8.18 -7.94
CA ASP A 99 6.77 9.43 -8.66
C ASP A 99 5.57 10.21 -8.12
N HIS A 100 4.77 9.60 -7.25
CA HIS A 100 3.54 10.16 -6.70
C HIS A 100 3.62 10.28 -5.16
N GLY A 101 2.63 10.98 -4.58
CA GLY A 101 2.56 11.20 -3.15
C GLY A 101 3.62 12.18 -2.63
N MET A 102 3.71 12.27 -1.32
CA MET A 102 4.66 13.15 -0.61
C MET A 102 5.67 12.32 0.17
N ALA A 103 6.94 12.73 0.13
CA ALA A 103 7.99 12.14 0.96
C ALA A 103 7.73 12.42 2.45
N VAL A 104 7.85 11.38 3.28
CA VAL A 104 7.82 11.47 4.74
C VAL A 104 9.26 11.49 5.23
N ARG A 105 9.70 12.64 5.76
CA ARG A 105 11.11 12.90 6.04
C ARG A 105 11.75 11.97 7.07
N PHE A 106 10.99 11.57 8.11
CA PHE A 106 11.49 10.71 9.18
C PHE A 106 10.52 9.54 9.41
N PRO A 107 11.02 8.33 9.68
CA PRO A 107 10.15 7.19 9.99
C PRO A 107 9.19 7.44 11.16
N SER A 108 9.62 8.18 12.18
CA SER A 108 8.78 8.59 13.32
C SER A 108 7.57 9.44 12.94
N ASN A 109 7.59 10.07 11.76
CA ASN A 109 6.49 10.88 11.22
C ASN A 109 5.56 10.07 10.30
N ALA A 110 5.85 8.79 10.10
CA ALA A 110 4.97 7.92 9.33
C ALA A 110 3.61 7.77 10.02
N LEU A 111 2.59 7.59 9.22
CA LEU A 111 1.22 7.32 9.68
C LEU A 111 0.73 6.01 9.07
N PRO A 112 -0.18 5.30 9.73
CA PRO A 112 -0.86 4.17 9.12
C PRO A 112 -1.46 4.56 7.76
N GLY A 113 -1.26 3.74 6.74
CA GLY A 113 -1.63 4.03 5.35
C GLY A 113 -0.52 4.65 4.48
N ASP A 114 0.63 5.04 5.06
CA ASP A 114 1.82 5.39 4.30
C ASP A 114 2.47 4.11 3.72
N CYS A 115 3.35 4.28 2.72
CA CYS A 115 4.08 3.18 2.11
C CYS A 115 5.59 3.36 2.31
N VAL A 116 6.27 2.29 2.75
CA VAL A 116 7.73 2.22 2.85
C VAL A 116 8.28 1.57 1.61
N PHE A 117 9.28 2.18 0.99
CA PHE A 117 9.97 1.69 -0.20
C PHE A 117 11.38 1.24 0.15
N TYR A 118 11.82 0.18 -0.53
CA TYR A 118 13.12 -0.47 -0.32
C TYR A 118 13.84 -0.66 -1.64
N GLY A 119 15.18 -0.77 -1.60
CA GLY A 119 15.97 -1.09 -2.79
C GLY A 119 17.28 -0.34 -2.91
N GLY A 120 17.64 0.48 -1.90
CA GLY A 120 18.94 1.16 -1.84
C GLY A 120 19.16 2.29 -2.85
N GLY A 121 18.15 2.62 -3.67
CA GLY A 121 18.17 3.67 -4.69
C GLY A 121 17.05 3.49 -5.70
N PRO A 122 16.66 4.57 -6.44
CA PRO A 122 15.67 4.46 -7.52
C PRO A 122 16.19 3.58 -8.67
N PRO A 123 15.31 2.79 -9.30
CA PRO A 123 13.94 2.52 -8.90
C PRO A 123 13.87 1.63 -7.64
N ALA A 124 12.85 1.83 -6.80
CA ALA A 124 12.59 0.95 -5.67
C ALA A 124 12.28 -0.47 -6.17
N LYS A 125 12.71 -1.46 -5.37
CA LYS A 125 12.53 -2.89 -5.69
C LYS A 125 11.41 -3.54 -4.88
N HIS A 126 10.93 -2.87 -3.84
CA HIS A 126 9.92 -3.41 -2.94
C HIS A 126 9.15 -2.29 -2.25
N VAL A 127 7.92 -2.58 -1.83
CA VAL A 127 7.06 -1.66 -1.08
C VAL A 127 6.26 -2.43 -0.03
N ALA A 128 6.04 -1.79 1.13
CA ALA A 128 5.19 -2.31 2.20
C ALA A 128 4.29 -1.21 2.75
N VAL A 129 3.12 -1.58 3.29
CA VAL A 129 2.12 -0.65 3.82
C VAL A 129 2.28 -0.50 5.33
N VAL A 130 2.41 0.73 5.82
CA VAL A 130 2.40 1.02 7.27
C VAL A 130 1.01 0.80 7.83
N VAL A 131 0.91 -0.03 8.87
CA VAL A 131 -0.39 -0.36 9.49
C VAL A 131 -0.50 0.06 10.94
N LYS A 132 0.62 0.35 11.59
CA LYS A 132 0.65 0.75 13.01
C LYS A 132 1.98 1.42 13.34
N MET A 133 1.96 2.33 14.32
CA MET A 133 3.18 2.85 14.97
C MET A 133 3.33 2.19 16.34
N VAL A 134 4.53 1.72 16.65
CA VAL A 134 4.87 1.12 17.96
C VAL A 134 6.13 1.79 18.48
N GLY A 135 6.01 2.59 19.54
CA GLY A 135 7.15 3.33 20.09
C GLY A 135 7.86 4.24 19.08
N GLY A 136 7.13 4.84 18.13
CA GLY A 136 7.70 5.66 17.06
C GLY A 136 8.27 4.86 15.87
N VAL A 137 8.15 3.53 15.89
CA VAL A 137 8.60 2.63 14.82
C VAL A 137 7.42 2.23 13.94
N PRO A 138 7.46 2.48 12.61
CA PRO A 138 6.43 1.98 11.70
C PRO A 138 6.44 0.46 11.63
N MET A 139 5.27 -0.13 11.84
CA MET A 139 5.03 -1.55 11.57
C MET A 139 4.31 -1.67 10.23
N VAL A 140 4.78 -2.59 9.38
CA VAL A 140 4.30 -2.73 8.01
C VAL A 140 3.71 -4.11 7.75
N ILE A 141 2.83 -4.19 6.76
CA ILE A 141 2.46 -5.44 6.10
C ILE A 141 3.12 -5.44 4.72
N SER A 142 3.92 -6.45 4.47
CA SER A 142 4.73 -6.63 3.27
C SER A 142 4.29 -7.89 2.53
N HIS A 143 4.15 -7.81 1.21
CA HIS A 143 3.94 -8.97 0.34
C HIS A 143 5.10 -9.08 -0.65
N GLY A 144 6.06 -9.94 -0.32
CA GLY A 144 7.18 -10.31 -1.20
C GLY A 144 6.95 -11.68 -1.85
N SER A 145 8.03 -12.38 -2.14
CA SER A 145 8.01 -13.76 -2.65
C SER A 145 7.71 -14.82 -1.57
N GLU A 146 7.45 -14.41 -0.36
CA GLU A 146 7.11 -15.24 0.79
C GLU A 146 5.71 -15.86 0.64
N LEU A 147 5.37 -16.74 1.55
CA LEU A 147 4.03 -17.32 1.65
C LEU A 147 2.99 -16.28 2.13
N GLY A 148 2.65 -15.35 1.23
CA GLY A 148 1.67 -14.30 1.45
C GLY A 148 2.18 -13.10 2.25
N PRO A 149 1.29 -12.14 2.59
CA PRO A 149 1.64 -10.96 3.36
C PRO A 149 2.13 -11.27 4.77
N PHE A 150 3.16 -10.53 5.24
CA PHE A 150 3.73 -10.63 6.58
C PHE A 150 3.68 -9.29 7.33
N TYR A 151 3.54 -9.37 8.66
CA TYR A 151 3.63 -8.22 9.56
C TYR A 151 5.03 -8.12 10.15
N LEU A 152 5.70 -6.97 9.97
CA LEU A 152 7.12 -6.74 10.27
C LEU A 152 7.35 -5.29 10.72
N ALA A 153 8.48 -5.03 11.41
CA ALA A 153 8.98 -3.65 11.55
C ALA A 153 9.49 -3.13 10.18
N TYR A 154 9.32 -1.83 9.91
CA TYR A 154 9.70 -1.24 8.61
C TYR A 154 11.16 -1.48 8.23
N ASN A 155 12.05 -1.59 9.21
CA ASN A 155 13.48 -1.76 9.05
C ASN A 155 13.94 -3.22 9.07
N TYR A 156 13.02 -4.16 8.80
CA TYR A 156 13.38 -5.59 8.64
C TYR A 156 14.37 -5.83 7.49
N ARG A 157 14.45 -4.88 6.56
CA ARG A 157 15.45 -4.79 5.50
C ARG A 157 16.33 -3.57 5.73
N PRO A 158 17.66 -3.67 5.48
CA PRO A 158 18.58 -2.54 5.68
C PRO A 158 18.53 -1.50 4.55
N ASP A 159 17.87 -1.80 3.44
CA ASP A 159 17.82 -1.00 2.21
C ASP A 159 16.58 -0.10 2.11
N VAL A 160 16.09 0.41 3.24
CA VAL A 160 14.99 1.40 3.26
C VAL A 160 15.40 2.62 2.43
N LEU A 161 14.57 2.95 1.43
CA LEU A 161 14.82 4.05 0.52
C LEU A 161 14.06 5.31 0.95
N GLU A 162 12.74 5.18 1.10
CA GLU A 162 11.86 6.31 1.33
C GLU A 162 10.51 5.86 1.88
N ILE A 163 9.79 6.78 2.55
CA ILE A 163 8.39 6.61 2.93
C ILE A 163 7.55 7.63 2.15
N ARG A 164 6.47 7.18 1.55
CA ARG A 164 5.52 8.00 0.78
C ARG A 164 4.14 8.02 1.42
N ARG A 165 3.53 9.20 1.35
CA ARG A 165 2.16 9.49 1.80
C ARG A 165 1.32 9.92 0.62
N TYR A 166 0.20 9.26 0.40
CA TYR A 166 -0.74 9.56 -0.70
C TYR A 166 -1.99 10.31 -0.20
N ILE A 167 -2.28 10.22 1.12
CA ILE A 167 -3.47 10.83 1.71
C ILE A 167 -3.19 11.46 3.07
#